data_aa3b4b4c80013b1d378b33f898d3a641
#
_entry.id   aa3b4b4c80013b1d378b33f898d3a641
#
_cell.length_a   1.000
_cell.length_b   1.000
_cell.length_c   1.000
_cell.angle_alpha   90.00
_cell.angle_beta   90.00
_cell.angle_gamma   90.00
#
_symmetry.space_group_name_H-M   'P 1'
#
loop_
_entity.id
_entity.type
_entity.pdbx_description
1 polymer ?
#
loop_
_entity_poly.entity_id
_entity_poly.type
_entity_poly.pdbx_seq_one_letter_code
_entity_poly.pdbx_strand_id
1 'polypeptide(L)'
;MGLTGDHRIAELARQWRDAVVDTGFVPMSHRELELLLAALLDRLIGALTSDYFDSRVVAEVGAALVRANLTDPRVLSRSARELARLAELIAPYQDRLIPGLSDMARGYTEELLAVRARDQEMLHAAMADARMAAEARFRVVFDNAAIAIGIGDTTGRVLDANPALATMLGHPLSELRGMPVWELVHPADHDQVRSRVFDELVTTGSGTVRLEVRYLRADHTAGWVSWAVTLVPATAGRAAYLLVVGEDTTQRRALQAELHRQARHDPLTGLANRRQLVETLSRIIADADPDDRIGLGFMDLDGFKTVNDTYGHGVGDRLLTAVATRLAERIGDAILARVGGDEFVALLPPPCDAARVGSVAEALLAALDEPIAVDERRLTISACIGAVVTPVSGADAEKLLDAADAGLYRAKAAGPNRWVLHSVDITAGIGFSDPR
;
A
#
# COMPACT_ATOMS: atom_id res chain seq x y z
N MET A 1 -20.70 31.93 81.43
CA MET A 1 -21.49 30.97 80.58
C MET A 1 -20.72 30.48 79.36
N GLY A 2 -19.39 30.71 79.18
CA GLY A 2 -18.65 30.36 77.98
C GLY A 2 -18.08 28.95 77.89
N LEU A 3 -17.56 28.33 78.98
CA LEU A 3 -16.81 27.07 78.91
C LEU A 3 -17.67 25.80 78.70
N THR A 4 -18.93 25.83 79.10
CA THR A 4 -19.88 24.68 78.90
C THR A 4 -20.48 24.63 77.52
N GLY A 5 -20.61 25.76 76.83
CA GLY A 5 -21.11 25.80 75.45
C GLY A 5 -20.10 25.28 74.43
N ASP A 6 -18.82 25.70 74.49
CA ASP A 6 -17.75 25.30 73.60
C ASP A 6 -17.48 23.77 73.63
N HIS A 7 -17.55 23.14 74.80
CA HIS A 7 -17.36 21.70 74.97
C HIS A 7 -18.52 20.90 74.24
N ARG A 8 -19.76 21.38 74.36
CA ARG A 8 -20.95 20.74 73.73
C ARG A 8 -20.93 20.86 72.21
N ILE A 9 -20.45 22.04 71.65
CA ILE A 9 -20.30 22.22 70.25
C ILE A 9 -19.23 21.27 69.69
N ALA A 10 -18.09 21.16 70.32
CA ALA A 10 -16.98 20.28 69.92
C ALA A 10 -17.43 18.77 69.99
N GLU A 11 -18.22 18.39 70.98
CA GLU A 11 -18.75 17.05 71.00
C GLU A 11 -19.75 16.74 69.92
N LEU A 12 -20.66 17.67 69.58
CA LEU A 12 -21.61 17.53 68.48
C LEU A 12 -20.87 17.51 67.09
N ALA A 13 -19.82 18.28 66.92
CA ALA A 13 -18.98 18.24 65.71
C ALA A 13 -18.33 16.86 65.51
N ARG A 14 -17.85 16.22 66.59
CA ARG A 14 -17.30 14.86 66.52
C ARG A 14 -18.37 13.83 66.17
N GLN A 15 -19.54 13.91 66.74
CA GLN A 15 -20.69 13.01 66.47
C GLN A 15 -21.16 13.19 65.01
N TRP A 16 -21.22 14.43 64.52
CA TRP A 16 -21.55 14.73 63.13
C TRP A 16 -20.49 14.18 62.15
N ARG A 17 -19.19 14.36 62.47
CA ARG A 17 -18.09 13.73 61.69
C ARG A 17 -18.27 12.22 61.62
N ASP A 18 -18.46 11.55 62.74
CA ASP A 18 -18.60 10.09 62.79
C ASP A 18 -19.84 9.60 62.02
N ALA A 19 -20.90 10.42 61.97
CA ALA A 19 -22.09 10.10 61.22
C ALA A 19 -21.89 10.22 59.69
N VAL A 20 -20.99 11.09 59.20
CA VAL A 20 -20.83 11.35 57.75
C VAL A 20 -19.56 10.77 57.15
N VAL A 21 -18.55 10.40 57.97
CA VAL A 21 -17.26 9.92 57.46
C VAL A 21 -17.36 8.64 56.63
N ASP A 22 -18.28 7.74 57.01
CA ASP A 22 -18.50 6.45 56.30
C ASP A 22 -19.46 6.55 55.11
N THR A 23 -19.90 7.74 54.73
CA THR A 23 -20.86 7.88 53.64
C THR A 23 -20.19 7.85 52.26
N GLY A 24 -18.87 8.15 52.21
CA GLY A 24 -18.12 8.17 50.93
C GLY A 24 -16.67 8.53 51.17
N PHE A 25 -15.91 8.63 50.06
CA PHE A 25 -14.52 9.09 50.13
C PHE A 25 -14.43 10.59 50.41
N VAL A 26 -13.83 10.92 51.54
CA VAL A 26 -13.57 12.33 51.96
C VAL A 26 -12.06 12.57 51.85
N PRO A 27 -11.59 13.50 50.99
CA PRO A 27 -10.16 13.74 50.74
C PRO A 27 -9.51 14.60 51.83
N MET A 28 -9.82 14.33 53.08
CA MET A 28 -9.24 15.02 54.27
C MET A 28 -9.13 14.08 55.45
N SER A 29 -8.24 14.39 56.37
CA SER A 29 -8.11 13.64 57.61
C SER A 29 -9.34 13.81 58.54
N HIS A 30 -9.57 12.87 59.44
CA HIS A 30 -10.65 12.96 60.42
C HIS A 30 -10.60 14.25 61.24
N ARG A 31 -9.39 14.75 61.54
CA ARG A 31 -9.18 16.00 62.27
C ARG A 31 -9.57 17.22 61.44
N GLU A 32 -9.20 17.24 60.17
CA GLU A 32 -9.57 18.34 59.24
C GLU A 32 -11.08 18.39 59.02
N LEU A 33 -11.72 17.21 58.85
CA LEU A 33 -13.17 17.11 58.71
C LEU A 33 -13.87 17.59 59.99
N GLU A 34 -13.37 17.20 61.21
CA GLU A 34 -13.92 17.66 62.50
C GLU A 34 -13.83 19.18 62.65
N LEU A 35 -12.69 19.80 62.27
CA LEU A 35 -12.52 21.23 62.29
C LEU A 35 -13.44 21.96 61.32
N LEU A 36 -13.61 21.40 60.11
CA LEU A 36 -14.55 21.96 59.16
C LEU A 36 -15.99 21.91 59.67
N LEU A 37 -16.41 20.75 60.15
CA LEU A 37 -17.77 20.55 60.67
C LEU A 37 -18.03 21.42 61.93
N ALA A 38 -17.03 21.60 62.82
CA ALA A 38 -17.12 22.53 63.93
C ALA A 38 -17.36 23.97 63.48
N ALA A 39 -16.60 24.42 62.46
CA ALA A 39 -16.78 25.76 61.89
C ALA A 39 -18.15 25.94 61.21
N LEU A 40 -18.64 24.91 60.51
CA LEU A 40 -19.96 24.91 59.90
C LEU A 40 -21.05 24.92 60.97
N LEU A 41 -20.86 24.19 62.06
CA LEU A 41 -21.78 24.15 63.20
C LEU A 41 -21.89 25.52 63.86
N ASP A 42 -20.77 26.18 64.10
CA ASP A 42 -20.69 27.54 64.64
C ASP A 42 -21.47 28.55 63.76
N ARG A 43 -21.26 28.48 62.45
CA ARG A 43 -22.01 29.32 61.47
C ARG A 43 -23.51 29.01 61.50
N LEU A 44 -23.88 27.76 61.60
CA LEU A 44 -25.27 27.35 61.67
C LEU A 44 -25.95 27.84 62.96
N ILE A 45 -25.30 27.67 64.12
CA ILE A 45 -25.80 28.17 65.40
C ILE A 45 -25.92 29.72 65.35
N GLY A 46 -24.89 30.39 64.89
CA GLY A 46 -24.90 31.87 64.75
C GLY A 46 -26.07 32.36 63.87
N ALA A 47 -26.33 31.68 62.73
CA ALA A 47 -27.46 32.02 61.87
C ALA A 47 -28.83 31.75 62.53
N LEU A 48 -28.96 30.63 63.24
CA LEU A 48 -30.21 30.26 63.92
C LEU A 48 -30.52 31.14 65.16
N THR A 49 -29.50 31.65 65.87
CA THR A 49 -29.67 32.42 67.10
C THR A 49 -29.54 33.94 66.88
N SER A 50 -29.26 34.43 65.68
CA SER A 50 -29.20 35.86 65.39
C SER A 50 -30.56 36.53 65.48
N ASP A 51 -30.61 37.83 65.73
CA ASP A 51 -31.88 38.61 65.78
C ASP A 51 -32.63 38.54 64.46
N TYR A 52 -31.90 38.44 63.32
CA TYR A 52 -32.43 38.29 61.99
C TYR A 52 -31.99 36.93 61.40
N PHE A 53 -32.94 36.05 61.13
CA PHE A 53 -32.69 34.72 60.51
C PHE A 53 -32.34 34.87 59.03
N ASP A 54 -31.08 34.58 58.66
CA ASP A 54 -30.63 34.61 57.27
C ASP A 54 -30.54 33.16 56.69
N SER A 55 -31.53 32.80 55.88
CA SER A 55 -31.61 31.48 55.25
C SER A 55 -30.43 31.23 54.27
N ARG A 56 -29.79 32.27 53.73
CA ARG A 56 -28.65 32.15 52.82
C ARG A 56 -27.41 31.61 53.54
N VAL A 57 -27.16 32.08 54.75
CA VAL A 57 -26.02 31.61 55.55
C VAL A 57 -26.20 30.11 55.86
N VAL A 58 -27.42 29.70 56.16
CA VAL A 58 -27.74 28.29 56.44
C VAL A 58 -27.64 27.42 55.20
N ALA A 59 -28.13 27.88 54.07
CA ALA A 59 -27.96 27.19 52.76
C ALA A 59 -26.48 27.02 52.43
N GLU A 60 -25.64 28.03 52.70
CA GLU A 60 -24.18 27.98 52.46
C GLU A 60 -23.49 26.89 53.33
N VAL A 61 -24.00 26.58 54.50
CA VAL A 61 -23.52 25.42 55.31
C VAL A 61 -23.76 24.12 54.53
N GLY A 62 -24.90 23.94 53.93
CA GLY A 62 -25.21 22.77 53.12
C GLY A 62 -24.33 22.69 51.87
N ALA A 63 -24.12 23.80 51.17
CA ALA A 63 -23.23 23.88 50.00
C ALA A 63 -21.76 23.56 50.38
N ALA A 64 -21.32 24.00 51.55
CA ALA A 64 -19.97 23.73 52.04
C ALA A 64 -19.69 22.24 52.25
N LEU A 65 -20.68 21.44 52.63
CA LEU A 65 -20.55 19.98 52.74
C LEU A 65 -20.25 19.35 51.36
N VAL A 66 -20.93 19.80 50.33
CA VAL A 66 -20.68 19.31 48.96
C VAL A 66 -19.27 19.68 48.48
N ARG A 67 -18.84 20.92 48.74
CA ARG A 67 -17.49 21.38 48.39
C ARG A 67 -16.39 20.65 49.15
N ALA A 68 -16.73 20.12 50.36
CA ALA A 68 -15.85 19.21 51.10
C ALA A 68 -15.89 17.75 50.61
N ASN A 69 -16.50 17.50 49.46
CA ASN A 69 -16.66 16.18 48.83
C ASN A 69 -17.61 15.22 49.59
N LEU A 70 -18.44 15.75 50.50
CA LEU A 70 -19.50 14.98 51.17
C LEU A 70 -20.74 14.94 50.26
N THR A 71 -20.68 14.16 49.17
CA THR A 71 -21.66 14.15 48.09
C THR A 71 -22.64 12.96 48.10
N ASP A 72 -22.46 12.01 49.04
CA ASP A 72 -23.35 10.86 49.19
C ASP A 72 -24.75 11.30 49.65
N PRO A 73 -25.85 10.75 49.07
CA PRO A 73 -27.21 11.08 49.49
C PRO A 73 -27.50 10.88 51.00
N ARG A 74 -26.76 9.97 51.66
CA ARG A 74 -26.90 9.72 53.07
C ARG A 74 -26.36 10.84 53.98
N VAL A 75 -25.50 11.71 53.44
CA VAL A 75 -24.93 12.83 54.19
C VAL A 75 -26.02 13.72 54.81
N LEU A 76 -26.99 14.15 53.97
CA LEU A 76 -28.09 15.00 54.44
C LEU A 76 -28.91 14.37 55.56
N SER A 77 -29.34 13.12 55.41
CA SER A 77 -30.16 12.43 56.38
C SER A 77 -29.43 12.18 57.71
N ARG A 78 -28.14 11.84 57.65
CA ARG A 78 -27.28 11.66 58.83
C ARG A 78 -26.98 12.99 59.48
N SER A 79 -26.64 14.02 58.71
CA SER A 79 -26.44 15.38 59.23
C SER A 79 -27.69 15.90 59.93
N ALA A 80 -28.86 15.79 59.33
CA ALA A 80 -30.13 16.24 59.94
C ALA A 80 -30.42 15.55 61.26
N ARG A 81 -30.10 14.24 61.37
CA ARG A 81 -30.28 13.46 62.63
C ARG A 81 -29.39 13.98 63.75
N GLU A 82 -28.11 14.22 63.49
CA GLU A 82 -27.17 14.72 64.48
C GLU A 82 -27.47 16.19 64.82
N LEU A 83 -27.77 17.02 63.81
CA LEU A 83 -28.07 18.44 64.01
C LEU A 83 -29.40 18.68 64.67
N ALA A 84 -30.34 17.71 64.73
CA ALA A 84 -31.58 17.80 65.55
C ALA A 84 -31.30 18.01 67.05
N ARG A 85 -30.14 17.59 67.54
CA ARG A 85 -29.67 17.82 68.90
C ARG A 85 -29.39 19.28 69.25
N LEU A 86 -29.27 20.15 68.22
CA LEU A 86 -29.14 21.57 68.42
C LEU A 86 -30.33 22.23 69.07
N ALA A 87 -31.52 21.59 69.05
CA ALA A 87 -32.73 22.14 69.68
C ALA A 87 -32.54 22.54 71.12
N GLU A 88 -31.73 21.76 71.88
CA GLU A 88 -31.42 22.06 73.28
C GLU A 88 -30.39 23.19 73.44
N LEU A 89 -29.51 23.41 72.44
CA LEU A 89 -28.45 24.40 72.43
C LEU A 89 -28.91 25.78 72.02
N ILE A 90 -29.90 25.87 71.17
CA ILE A 90 -30.42 27.10 70.57
C ILE A 90 -31.70 27.63 71.22
N ALA A 91 -32.11 27.11 72.31
CA ALA A 91 -33.26 27.66 73.09
C ALA A 91 -33.01 29.15 73.41
N PRO A 92 -33.95 30.09 73.13
CA PRO A 92 -35.35 29.94 72.77
C PRO A 92 -35.65 29.88 71.23
N TYR A 93 -34.63 29.76 70.31
CA TYR A 93 -34.79 29.80 68.85
C TYR A 93 -35.06 28.44 68.20
N GLN A 94 -35.49 27.44 68.96
CA GLN A 94 -35.70 26.05 68.46
C GLN A 94 -36.71 25.96 67.29
N ASP A 95 -37.69 26.87 67.19
CA ASP A 95 -38.62 26.93 66.08
C ASP A 95 -37.96 27.18 64.74
N ARG A 96 -36.70 27.71 64.75
CA ARG A 96 -35.91 27.96 63.53
C ARG A 96 -35.12 26.77 63.04
N LEU A 97 -35.04 25.70 63.85
CA LEU A 97 -34.21 24.53 63.52
C LEU A 97 -34.72 23.81 62.28
N ILE A 98 -36.04 23.53 62.21
CA ILE A 98 -36.60 22.81 61.02
C ILE A 98 -36.47 23.64 59.75
N PRO A 99 -36.89 24.92 59.71
CA PRO A 99 -36.61 25.78 58.56
C PRO A 99 -35.13 25.83 58.19
N GLY A 100 -34.22 25.96 59.17
CA GLY A 100 -32.79 25.97 58.97
C GLY A 100 -32.26 24.69 58.35
N LEU A 101 -32.64 23.52 58.83
CA LEU A 101 -32.27 22.24 58.22
C LEU A 101 -32.81 22.10 56.78
N SER A 102 -33.99 22.63 56.49
CA SER A 102 -34.55 22.68 55.16
C SER A 102 -33.73 23.57 54.21
N ASP A 103 -33.31 24.76 54.72
CA ASP A 103 -32.43 25.66 53.92
C ASP A 103 -31.06 25.05 53.72
N MET A 104 -30.48 24.38 54.69
CA MET A 104 -29.22 23.63 54.57
C MET A 104 -29.35 22.52 53.51
N ALA A 105 -30.46 21.77 53.52
CA ALA A 105 -30.72 20.72 52.56
C ALA A 105 -30.89 21.31 51.12
N ARG A 106 -31.54 22.45 50.99
CA ARG A 106 -31.65 23.17 49.72
C ARG A 106 -30.27 23.57 49.19
N GLY A 107 -29.44 24.23 50.01
CA GLY A 107 -28.10 24.65 49.59
C GLY A 107 -27.18 23.48 49.22
N TYR A 108 -27.29 22.35 49.94
CA TYR A 108 -26.60 21.10 49.61
C TYR A 108 -27.04 20.58 48.25
N THR A 109 -28.36 20.54 47.97
CA THR A 109 -28.89 20.01 46.73
C THR A 109 -28.53 20.89 45.53
N GLU A 110 -28.65 22.21 45.68
CA GLU A 110 -28.28 23.17 44.67
C GLU A 110 -26.80 23.04 44.28
N GLU A 111 -25.88 22.99 45.25
CA GLU A 111 -24.46 22.85 45.02
C GLU A 111 -24.12 21.48 44.41
N LEU A 112 -24.76 20.39 44.86
CA LEU A 112 -24.56 19.05 44.31
C LEU A 112 -24.95 18.98 42.84
N LEU A 113 -26.06 19.60 42.46
CA LEU A 113 -26.50 19.69 41.08
C LEU A 113 -25.53 20.53 40.23
N ALA A 114 -25.05 21.64 40.81
CA ALA A 114 -24.07 22.51 40.14
C ALA A 114 -22.73 21.82 39.90
N VAL A 115 -22.23 21.04 40.89
CA VAL A 115 -21.01 20.24 40.71
C VAL A 115 -21.20 19.18 39.64
N ARG A 116 -22.30 18.42 39.65
CA ARG A 116 -22.57 17.39 38.65
C ARG A 116 -22.73 17.96 37.25
N ALA A 117 -23.39 19.13 37.10
CA ALA A 117 -23.48 19.81 35.82
C ALA A 117 -22.10 20.22 35.26
N ARG A 118 -21.24 20.79 36.10
CA ARG A 118 -19.86 21.14 35.74
C ARG A 118 -19.02 19.92 35.33
N ASP A 119 -19.11 18.83 36.07
CA ASP A 119 -18.40 17.59 35.75
C ASP A 119 -18.86 17.01 34.41
N GLN A 120 -20.17 17.05 34.14
CA GLN A 120 -20.72 16.58 32.85
C GLN A 120 -20.26 17.46 31.68
N GLU A 121 -20.26 18.78 31.84
CA GLU A 121 -19.75 19.71 30.83
C GLU A 121 -18.24 19.48 30.55
N MET A 122 -17.43 19.31 31.59
CA MET A 122 -16.01 19.00 31.42
C MET A 122 -15.77 17.68 30.68
N LEU A 123 -16.57 16.64 31.00
CA LEU A 123 -16.47 15.35 30.33
C LEU A 123 -16.84 15.45 28.84
N HIS A 124 -17.93 16.18 28.54
CA HIS A 124 -18.34 16.41 27.15
C HIS A 124 -17.27 17.20 26.37
N ALA A 125 -16.70 18.24 26.98
CA ALA A 125 -15.61 19.01 26.37
C ALA A 125 -14.38 18.15 26.10
N ALA A 126 -13.94 17.36 27.10
CA ALA A 126 -12.80 16.46 26.96
C ALA A 126 -13.00 15.40 25.87
N MET A 127 -14.23 14.85 25.76
CA MET A 127 -14.57 13.90 24.69
C MET A 127 -14.56 14.56 23.31
N ALA A 128 -15.08 15.79 23.19
CA ALA A 128 -15.04 16.56 21.95
C ALA A 128 -13.61 16.86 21.51
N ASP A 129 -12.77 17.31 22.44
CA ASP A 129 -11.34 17.59 22.18
C ASP A 129 -10.57 16.33 21.76
N ALA A 130 -10.79 15.21 22.46
CA ALA A 130 -10.17 13.93 22.10
C ALA A 130 -10.59 13.46 20.71
N ARG A 131 -11.87 13.64 20.34
CA ARG A 131 -12.39 13.32 19.02
C ARG A 131 -11.75 14.19 17.95
N MET A 132 -11.70 15.51 18.15
CA MET A 132 -11.07 16.45 17.20
C MET A 132 -9.58 16.15 17.02
N ALA A 133 -8.86 15.84 18.10
CA ALA A 133 -7.46 15.48 18.04
C ALA A 133 -7.22 14.17 17.27
N ALA A 134 -8.07 13.17 17.44
CA ALA A 134 -8.01 11.90 16.70
C ALA A 134 -8.30 12.12 15.19
N GLU A 135 -9.30 12.93 14.85
CA GLU A 135 -9.63 13.25 13.47
C GLU A 135 -8.51 14.06 12.79
N ALA A 136 -7.93 15.03 13.48
CA ALA A 136 -6.79 15.79 12.97
C ALA A 136 -5.58 14.89 12.69
N ARG A 137 -5.25 13.97 13.61
CA ARG A 137 -4.16 12.98 13.39
C ARG A 137 -4.43 12.08 12.19
N PHE A 138 -5.64 11.58 12.07
CA PHE A 138 -6.04 10.78 10.91
C PHE A 138 -5.86 11.56 9.60
N ARG A 139 -6.34 12.81 9.54
CA ARG A 139 -6.21 13.67 8.36
C ARG A 139 -4.75 13.90 7.98
N VAL A 140 -3.88 14.18 8.95
CA VAL A 140 -2.44 14.37 8.69
C VAL A 140 -1.83 13.12 8.07
N VAL A 141 -2.13 11.92 8.57
CA VAL A 141 -1.60 10.67 8.02
C VAL A 141 -2.20 10.38 6.65
N PHE A 142 -3.51 10.55 6.50
CA PHE A 142 -4.24 10.27 5.26
C PHE A 142 -3.78 11.19 4.13
N ASP A 143 -3.70 12.50 4.38
CA ASP A 143 -3.37 13.50 3.36
C ASP A 143 -1.88 13.52 2.97
N ASN A 144 -0.98 13.10 3.87
CA ASN A 144 0.46 13.09 3.61
C ASN A 144 1.02 11.67 3.30
N ALA A 145 0.17 10.66 3.21
CA ALA A 145 0.62 9.33 2.80
C ALA A 145 1.10 9.35 1.34
N ALA A 146 2.30 8.80 1.10
CA ALA A 146 2.86 8.67 -0.26
C ALA A 146 2.16 7.60 -1.12
N ILE A 147 1.34 6.75 -0.50
CA ILE A 147 0.57 5.71 -1.17
C ILE A 147 -0.87 6.18 -1.42
N ALA A 148 -1.47 5.68 -2.48
CA ALA A 148 -2.87 5.96 -2.80
C ALA A 148 -3.80 5.31 -1.77
N ILE A 149 -4.64 6.12 -1.12
CA ILE A 149 -5.64 5.65 -0.15
C ILE A 149 -7.02 6.18 -0.57
N GLY A 150 -7.97 5.26 -0.69
CA GLY A 150 -9.36 5.55 -0.99
C GLY A 150 -10.30 4.89 0.02
N ILE A 151 -11.45 5.49 0.21
CA ILE A 151 -12.58 4.92 0.96
C ILE A 151 -13.74 4.85 -0.01
N GLY A 152 -14.32 3.66 -0.18
CA GLY A 152 -15.51 3.45 -1.01
C GLY A 152 -16.65 2.82 -0.22
N ASP A 153 -17.87 2.96 -0.71
CA ASP A 153 -18.99 2.19 -0.20
C ASP A 153 -18.99 0.75 -0.76
N THR A 154 -19.86 -0.10 -0.23
CA THR A 154 -20.00 -1.48 -0.68
C THR A 154 -20.67 -1.62 -2.06
N THR A 155 -21.10 -0.52 -2.68
CA THR A 155 -21.62 -0.49 -4.05
C THR A 155 -20.57 -0.06 -5.08
N GLY A 156 -19.36 0.33 -4.60
CA GLY A 156 -18.25 0.76 -5.46
C GLY A 156 -18.22 2.26 -5.76
N ARG A 157 -18.84 3.11 -4.94
CA ARG A 157 -18.70 4.56 -5.06
C ARG A 157 -17.61 5.07 -4.13
N VAL A 158 -16.76 5.94 -4.62
CA VAL A 158 -15.72 6.61 -3.83
C VAL A 158 -16.36 7.57 -2.82
N LEU A 159 -16.10 7.36 -1.54
CA LEU A 159 -16.55 8.22 -0.44
C LEU A 159 -15.49 9.27 -0.09
N ASP A 160 -14.22 8.87 -0.05
CA ASP A 160 -13.09 9.77 0.22
C ASP A 160 -11.82 9.26 -0.47
N ALA A 161 -10.88 10.16 -0.72
CA ALA A 161 -9.61 9.87 -1.37
C ALA A 161 -8.52 10.79 -0.83
N ASN A 162 -7.29 10.28 -0.73
CA ASN A 162 -6.15 11.11 -0.35
C ASN A 162 -5.50 11.79 -1.58
N PRO A 163 -4.65 12.81 -1.38
CA PRO A 163 -3.98 13.50 -2.48
C PRO A 163 -3.13 12.57 -3.37
N ALA A 164 -2.53 11.51 -2.82
CA ALA A 164 -1.75 10.56 -3.60
C ALA A 164 -2.63 9.77 -4.59
N LEU A 165 -3.84 9.36 -4.19
CA LEU A 165 -4.80 8.73 -5.08
C LEU A 165 -5.28 9.69 -6.18
N ALA A 166 -5.58 10.93 -5.82
CA ALA A 166 -5.96 11.97 -6.78
C ALA A 166 -4.87 12.23 -7.83
N THR A 167 -3.61 12.33 -7.38
CA THR A 167 -2.44 12.48 -8.26
C THR A 167 -2.25 11.28 -9.17
N MET A 168 -2.36 10.06 -8.65
CA MET A 168 -2.23 8.83 -9.41
C MET A 168 -3.26 8.73 -10.54
N LEU A 169 -4.53 9.08 -10.22
CA LEU A 169 -5.64 9.02 -11.17
C LEU A 169 -5.75 10.26 -12.07
N GLY A 170 -5.07 11.36 -11.73
CA GLY A 170 -5.14 12.61 -12.49
C GLY A 170 -6.49 13.36 -12.36
N HIS A 171 -7.29 13.01 -11.35
CA HIS A 171 -8.56 13.66 -11.04
C HIS A 171 -8.44 14.55 -9.80
N PRO A 172 -9.09 15.72 -9.76
CA PRO A 172 -9.19 16.50 -8.54
C PRO A 172 -10.03 15.74 -7.49
N LEU A 173 -9.70 15.91 -6.21
CA LEU A 173 -10.40 15.23 -5.10
C LEU A 173 -11.91 15.44 -5.11
N SER A 174 -12.36 16.62 -5.55
CA SER A 174 -13.79 16.97 -5.64
C SER A 174 -14.56 16.12 -6.64
N GLU A 175 -13.92 15.68 -7.72
CA GLU A 175 -14.53 14.84 -8.75
C GLU A 175 -14.51 13.36 -8.37
N LEU A 176 -13.50 12.91 -7.63
CA LEU A 176 -13.42 11.53 -7.19
C LEU A 176 -14.56 11.13 -6.25
N ARG A 177 -15.04 12.05 -5.42
CA ARG A 177 -16.14 11.77 -4.50
C ARG A 177 -17.45 11.48 -5.24
N GLY A 178 -18.03 10.32 -4.97
CA GLY A 178 -19.25 9.82 -5.64
C GLY A 178 -19.01 9.13 -6.97
N MET A 179 -17.78 9.20 -7.52
CA MET A 179 -17.43 8.53 -8.77
C MET A 179 -17.48 7.00 -8.59
N PRO A 180 -18.09 6.27 -9.53
CA PRO A 180 -18.10 4.82 -9.48
C PRO A 180 -16.71 4.27 -9.82
N VAL A 181 -16.26 3.24 -9.11
CA VAL A 181 -14.94 2.60 -9.30
C VAL A 181 -14.73 2.09 -10.72
N TRP A 182 -15.82 1.77 -11.44
CA TRP A 182 -15.79 1.28 -12.83
C TRP A 182 -15.26 2.30 -13.84
N GLU A 183 -15.30 3.59 -13.51
CA GLU A 183 -14.70 4.66 -14.32
C GLU A 183 -13.19 4.76 -14.09
N LEU A 184 -12.69 4.26 -12.96
CA LEU A 184 -11.30 4.33 -12.54
C LEU A 184 -10.51 3.04 -12.85
N VAL A 185 -11.20 1.93 -13.11
CA VAL A 185 -10.62 0.62 -13.45
C VAL A 185 -10.71 0.40 -14.94
N HIS A 186 -9.64 -0.14 -15.54
CA HIS A 186 -9.66 -0.48 -16.97
C HIS A 186 -10.73 -1.54 -17.28
N PRO A 187 -11.53 -1.40 -18.36
CA PRO A 187 -12.66 -2.30 -18.68
C PRO A 187 -12.30 -3.80 -18.69
N ALA A 188 -11.12 -4.15 -19.18
CA ALA A 188 -10.67 -5.54 -19.21
C ALA A 188 -10.43 -6.17 -17.83
N ASP A 189 -10.41 -5.37 -16.76
CA ASP A 189 -10.18 -5.85 -15.39
C ASP A 189 -11.45 -5.73 -14.52
N HIS A 190 -12.59 -5.29 -15.09
CA HIS A 190 -13.87 -5.14 -14.39
C HIS A 190 -14.36 -6.47 -13.77
N ASP A 191 -14.28 -7.58 -14.52
CA ASP A 191 -14.74 -8.87 -14.04
C ASP A 191 -13.90 -9.38 -12.86
N GLN A 192 -12.58 -9.14 -12.88
CA GLN A 192 -11.69 -9.47 -11.76
C GLN A 192 -12.05 -8.67 -10.51
N VAL A 193 -12.27 -7.36 -10.64
CA VAL A 193 -12.66 -6.49 -9.52
C VAL A 193 -14.03 -6.89 -8.99
N ARG A 194 -15.02 -7.15 -9.86
CA ARG A 194 -16.36 -7.59 -9.49
C ARG A 194 -16.31 -8.86 -8.67
N SER A 195 -15.68 -9.90 -9.20
CA SER A 195 -15.60 -11.21 -8.55
C SER A 195 -14.88 -11.12 -7.20
N ARG A 196 -13.69 -10.52 -7.17
CA ARG A 196 -12.83 -10.54 -5.96
C ARG A 196 -13.28 -9.58 -4.88
N VAL A 197 -13.82 -8.41 -5.25
CA VAL A 197 -14.20 -7.37 -4.26
C VAL A 197 -15.68 -7.47 -3.90
N PHE A 198 -16.58 -7.51 -4.91
CA PHE A 198 -18.01 -7.39 -4.63
C PHE A 198 -18.65 -8.77 -4.37
N ASP A 199 -18.33 -9.80 -5.18
CA ASP A 199 -18.95 -11.11 -5.02
C ASP A 199 -18.29 -11.92 -3.88
N GLU A 200 -16.98 -11.77 -3.64
CA GLU A 200 -16.25 -12.50 -2.58
C GLU A 200 -16.14 -11.67 -1.29
N LEU A 201 -15.39 -10.55 -1.29
CA LEU A 201 -15.06 -9.80 -0.07
C LEU A 201 -16.29 -9.15 0.59
N VAL A 202 -17.12 -8.46 -0.18
CA VAL A 202 -18.31 -7.79 0.37
C VAL A 202 -19.33 -8.82 0.87
N THR A 203 -19.51 -9.93 0.15
CA THR A 203 -20.43 -11.01 0.56
C THR A 203 -19.95 -11.75 1.80
N THR A 204 -18.63 -11.95 1.96
CA THR A 204 -18.05 -12.57 3.16
C THR A 204 -18.19 -11.68 4.39
N GLY A 205 -18.33 -10.37 4.22
CA GLY A 205 -18.57 -9.42 5.31
C GLY A 205 -17.33 -8.98 6.11
N SER A 206 -16.14 -9.52 5.78
CA SER A 206 -14.87 -9.16 6.42
C SER A 206 -13.67 -9.65 5.61
N GLY A 207 -12.48 -9.10 5.88
CA GLY A 207 -11.23 -9.55 5.28
C GLY A 207 -10.55 -8.51 4.40
N THR A 208 -9.50 -8.96 3.70
CA THR A 208 -8.72 -8.15 2.74
C THR A 208 -8.42 -8.96 1.50
N VAL A 209 -8.66 -8.40 0.33
CA VAL A 209 -8.27 -8.94 -0.99
C VAL A 209 -7.10 -8.14 -1.53
N ARG A 210 -6.15 -8.84 -2.16
CA ARG A 210 -5.10 -8.20 -2.96
C ARG A 210 -5.33 -8.49 -4.44
N LEU A 211 -5.19 -7.47 -5.28
CA LEU A 211 -5.34 -7.58 -6.72
C LEU A 211 -4.42 -6.59 -7.43
N GLU A 212 -3.92 -7.01 -8.59
CA GLU A 212 -3.21 -6.13 -9.51
C GLU A 212 -4.09 -5.92 -10.73
N VAL A 213 -4.40 -4.65 -11.01
CA VAL A 213 -5.27 -4.26 -12.11
C VAL A 213 -4.76 -3.00 -12.79
N ARG A 214 -5.25 -2.74 -13.98
CA ARG A 214 -5.02 -1.46 -14.66
C ARG A 214 -6.03 -0.44 -14.16
N TYR A 215 -5.55 0.76 -13.90
CA TYR A 215 -6.41 1.92 -13.64
C TYR A 215 -6.40 2.87 -14.82
N LEU A 216 -7.43 3.68 -14.93
CA LEU A 216 -7.55 4.74 -15.94
C LEU A 216 -7.32 6.10 -15.28
N ARG A 217 -6.54 6.96 -15.94
CA ARG A 217 -6.39 8.36 -15.57
C ARG A 217 -7.44 9.22 -16.27
N ALA A 218 -7.60 10.46 -15.81
CA ALA A 218 -8.47 11.45 -16.42
C ALA A 218 -8.18 11.70 -17.91
N ASP A 219 -6.94 11.52 -18.35
CA ASP A 219 -6.53 11.63 -19.76
C ASP A 219 -6.72 10.32 -20.55
N HIS A 220 -7.41 9.33 -19.98
CA HIS A 220 -7.63 7.99 -20.52
C HIS A 220 -6.36 7.15 -20.70
N THR A 221 -5.20 7.57 -20.21
CA THR A 221 -4.02 6.71 -20.14
C THR A 221 -4.19 5.66 -19.04
N ALA A 222 -3.65 4.46 -19.28
CA ALA A 222 -3.70 3.39 -18.33
C ALA A 222 -2.40 3.27 -17.52
N GLY A 223 -2.52 2.96 -16.23
CA GLY A 223 -1.41 2.57 -15.37
C GLY A 223 -1.70 1.23 -14.69
N TRP A 224 -0.72 0.70 -13.98
CA TRP A 224 -0.86 -0.51 -13.19
C TRP A 224 -0.81 -0.19 -11.70
N VAL A 225 -1.69 -0.80 -10.94
CA VAL A 225 -1.74 -0.63 -9.48
C VAL A 225 -1.89 -1.96 -8.77
N SER A 226 -1.19 -2.10 -7.66
CA SER A 226 -1.37 -3.20 -6.71
C SER A 226 -2.24 -2.69 -5.56
N TRP A 227 -3.48 -3.19 -5.47
CA TRP A 227 -4.45 -2.82 -4.46
C TRP A 227 -4.50 -3.82 -3.31
N ALA A 228 -4.62 -3.33 -2.08
CA ALA A 228 -5.18 -4.04 -0.94
C ALA A 228 -6.54 -3.42 -0.61
N VAL A 229 -7.60 -4.17 -0.78
CA VAL A 229 -8.99 -3.76 -0.51
C VAL A 229 -9.47 -4.48 0.74
N THR A 230 -9.77 -3.73 1.80
CA THR A 230 -10.23 -4.25 3.09
C THR A 230 -11.67 -3.83 3.33
N LEU A 231 -12.53 -4.77 3.64
CA LEU A 231 -13.89 -4.46 4.11
C LEU A 231 -13.85 -4.14 5.60
N VAL A 232 -14.25 -2.92 5.95
CA VAL A 232 -14.49 -2.51 7.33
C VAL A 232 -15.96 -2.70 7.63
N PRO A 233 -16.31 -3.59 8.57
CA PRO A 233 -17.71 -3.93 8.83
C PRO A 233 -18.49 -2.78 9.45
N ALA A 234 -19.80 -2.81 9.30
CA ALA A 234 -20.69 -1.83 9.92
C ALA A 234 -20.58 -1.89 11.45
N THR A 235 -20.61 -0.74 12.09
CA THR A 235 -20.69 -0.59 13.55
C THR A 235 -21.90 0.26 13.93
N ALA A 236 -22.23 0.35 15.23
CA ALA A 236 -23.35 1.16 15.69
C ALA A 236 -23.24 2.60 15.17
N GLY A 237 -24.10 2.96 14.22
CA GLY A 237 -24.18 4.31 13.61
C GLY A 237 -23.28 4.55 12.40
N ARG A 238 -22.56 3.51 11.86
CA ARG A 238 -21.77 3.62 10.63
C ARG A 238 -22.00 2.43 9.71
N ALA A 239 -22.26 2.68 8.43
CA ALA A 239 -22.35 1.65 7.40
C ALA A 239 -20.97 1.00 7.15
N ALA A 240 -20.97 -0.23 6.64
CA ALA A 240 -19.75 -0.87 6.16
C ALA A 240 -19.14 -0.09 4.99
N TYR A 241 -17.82 -0.11 4.87
CA TYR A 241 -17.10 0.56 3.80
C TYR A 241 -15.85 -0.22 3.38
N LEU A 242 -15.35 0.07 2.19
CA LEU A 242 -14.12 -0.48 1.65
C LEU A 242 -12.98 0.51 1.88
N LEU A 243 -11.93 0.09 2.59
CA LEU A 243 -10.67 0.80 2.66
C LEU A 243 -9.75 0.24 1.58
N VAL A 244 -9.31 1.10 0.68
CA VAL A 244 -8.49 0.74 -0.48
C VAL A 244 -7.14 1.40 -0.34
N VAL A 245 -6.07 0.61 -0.37
CA VAL A 245 -4.68 1.09 -0.33
C VAL A 245 -3.97 0.55 -1.55
N GLY A 246 -3.34 1.43 -2.32
CA GLY A 246 -2.71 1.06 -3.58
C GLY A 246 -1.34 1.67 -3.82
N GLU A 247 -0.49 0.90 -4.49
CA GLU A 247 0.82 1.32 -4.97
C GLU A 247 0.80 1.34 -6.51
N ASP A 248 1.13 2.49 -7.12
CA ASP A 248 1.35 2.57 -8.57
C ASP A 248 2.59 1.75 -8.95
N THR A 249 2.38 0.68 -9.71
CA THR A 249 3.44 -0.22 -10.16
C THR A 249 3.83 0.00 -11.62
N THR A 250 3.28 1.02 -12.29
CA THR A 250 3.47 1.28 -13.73
C THR A 250 4.94 1.41 -14.10
N GLN A 251 5.67 2.28 -13.39
CA GLN A 251 7.10 2.50 -13.67
C GLN A 251 7.94 1.25 -13.38
N ARG A 252 7.66 0.57 -12.27
CA ARG A 252 8.36 -0.67 -11.90
C ARG A 252 8.17 -1.75 -12.97
N ARG A 253 6.93 -1.95 -13.46
CA ARG A 253 6.64 -2.91 -14.53
C ARG A 253 7.30 -2.53 -15.85
N ALA A 254 7.27 -1.25 -16.22
CA ALA A 254 7.95 -0.76 -17.43
C ALA A 254 9.46 -1.00 -17.38
N LEU A 255 10.11 -0.70 -16.24
CA LEU A 255 11.52 -0.97 -16.03
C LEU A 255 11.84 -2.47 -16.05
N GLN A 256 11.01 -3.31 -15.44
CA GLN A 256 11.19 -4.76 -15.51
C GLN A 256 11.05 -5.29 -16.93
N ALA A 257 10.06 -4.84 -17.68
CA ALA A 257 9.88 -5.22 -19.08
C ALA A 257 11.08 -4.77 -19.94
N GLU A 258 11.59 -3.57 -19.71
CA GLU A 258 12.77 -3.05 -20.40
C GLU A 258 14.04 -3.84 -20.04
N LEU A 259 14.24 -4.15 -18.76
CA LEU A 259 15.36 -5.01 -18.33
C LEU A 259 15.26 -6.40 -18.96
N HIS A 260 14.06 -6.99 -19.01
CA HIS A 260 13.84 -8.28 -19.68
C HIS A 260 14.12 -8.19 -21.17
N ARG A 261 13.74 -7.10 -21.82
CA ARG A 261 14.02 -6.86 -23.24
C ARG A 261 15.53 -6.73 -23.46
N GLN A 262 16.23 -5.89 -22.68
CA GLN A 262 17.67 -5.71 -22.79
C GLN A 262 18.45 -7.01 -22.49
N ALA A 263 17.98 -7.82 -21.55
CA ALA A 263 18.61 -9.09 -21.22
C ALA A 263 18.49 -10.13 -22.34
N ARG A 264 17.53 -9.97 -23.29
CA ARG A 264 17.20 -10.98 -24.32
C ARG A 264 17.33 -10.49 -25.75
N HIS A 265 17.40 -9.19 -25.96
CA HIS A 265 17.52 -8.62 -27.29
C HIS A 265 18.79 -7.80 -27.43
N ASP A 266 19.33 -7.76 -28.64
CA ASP A 266 20.41 -6.87 -29.00
C ASP A 266 19.92 -5.42 -29.07
N PRO A 267 20.52 -4.49 -28.32
CA PRO A 267 20.01 -3.13 -28.21
C PRO A 267 20.10 -2.31 -29.53
N LEU A 268 21.00 -2.70 -30.45
CA LEU A 268 21.18 -2.00 -31.71
C LEU A 268 20.16 -2.44 -32.77
N THR A 269 19.98 -3.74 -32.92
CA THR A 269 19.15 -4.31 -33.99
C THR A 269 17.76 -4.72 -33.58
N GLY A 270 17.52 -4.85 -32.26
CA GLY A 270 16.24 -5.37 -31.71
C GLY A 270 16.05 -6.88 -31.89
N LEU A 271 16.96 -7.59 -32.58
CA LEU A 271 16.93 -9.04 -32.72
C LEU A 271 17.19 -9.75 -31.38
N ALA A 272 16.88 -11.04 -31.31
CA ALA A 272 17.31 -11.87 -30.18
C ALA A 272 18.83 -11.77 -30.01
N ASN A 273 19.29 -11.65 -28.76
CA ASN A 273 20.71 -11.73 -28.46
C ASN A 273 21.16 -13.19 -28.27
N ARG A 274 22.46 -13.42 -28.07
CA ARG A 274 23.01 -14.76 -27.86
C ARG A 274 22.28 -15.52 -26.73
N ARG A 275 21.97 -14.86 -25.63
CA ARG A 275 21.29 -15.47 -24.49
C ARG A 275 19.89 -15.97 -24.88
N GLN A 276 19.08 -15.13 -25.51
CA GLN A 276 17.75 -15.51 -25.96
C GLN A 276 17.79 -16.62 -27.01
N LEU A 277 18.78 -16.62 -27.89
CA LEU A 277 18.99 -17.68 -28.88
C LEU A 277 19.24 -19.04 -28.20
N VAL A 278 20.17 -19.09 -27.24
CA VAL A 278 20.51 -20.31 -26.48
C VAL A 278 19.32 -20.81 -25.65
N GLU A 279 18.62 -19.91 -24.94
CA GLU A 279 17.40 -20.27 -24.19
C GLU A 279 16.32 -20.84 -25.12
N THR A 280 16.11 -20.24 -26.30
CA THR A 280 15.11 -20.71 -27.27
C THR A 280 15.50 -22.04 -27.90
N LEU A 281 16.77 -22.18 -28.28
CA LEU A 281 17.31 -23.41 -28.84
C LEU A 281 17.18 -24.57 -27.84
N SER A 282 17.58 -24.35 -26.59
CA SER A 282 17.46 -25.37 -25.51
C SER A 282 16.02 -25.80 -25.27
N ARG A 283 15.05 -24.85 -25.35
CA ARG A 283 13.62 -25.17 -25.21
C ARG A 283 13.12 -25.98 -26.41
N ILE A 284 13.46 -25.62 -27.64
CA ILE A 284 13.08 -26.38 -28.83
C ILE A 284 13.62 -27.81 -28.75
N ILE A 285 14.88 -27.98 -28.31
CA ILE A 285 15.48 -29.31 -28.12
C ILE A 285 14.73 -30.12 -27.07
N ALA A 286 14.27 -29.48 -25.99
CA ALA A 286 13.53 -30.18 -24.93
C ALA A 286 12.10 -30.58 -25.32
N ASP A 287 11.45 -29.77 -26.16
CA ASP A 287 10.01 -29.90 -26.51
C ASP A 287 9.77 -30.70 -27.80
N ALA A 288 10.80 -30.93 -28.66
CA ALA A 288 10.69 -31.59 -29.94
C ALA A 288 10.72 -33.11 -29.82
N ASP A 289 10.14 -33.81 -30.82
CA ASP A 289 10.22 -35.25 -30.92
C ASP A 289 11.66 -35.70 -31.19
N PRO A 290 12.11 -36.87 -30.65
CA PRO A 290 13.50 -37.34 -30.79
C PRO A 290 13.97 -37.49 -32.26
N ASP A 291 13.06 -37.77 -33.18
CA ASP A 291 13.35 -37.95 -34.61
C ASP A 291 13.32 -36.64 -35.39
N ASP A 292 12.86 -35.55 -34.76
CA ASP A 292 12.89 -34.20 -35.34
C ASP A 292 14.32 -33.76 -35.62
N ARG A 293 14.44 -32.86 -36.59
CA ARG A 293 15.72 -32.23 -36.93
C ARG A 293 15.62 -30.72 -36.76
N ILE A 294 16.72 -30.13 -36.31
CA ILE A 294 16.89 -28.69 -36.14
C ILE A 294 18.02 -28.20 -37.00
N GLY A 295 17.85 -26.99 -37.56
CA GLY A 295 18.87 -26.32 -38.38
C GLY A 295 19.40 -25.07 -37.71
N LEU A 296 20.66 -24.73 -37.98
CA LEU A 296 21.27 -23.50 -37.50
C LEU A 296 22.24 -22.98 -38.56
N GLY A 297 22.16 -21.67 -38.86
CA GLY A 297 23.09 -20.97 -39.74
C GLY A 297 23.81 -19.86 -39.00
N PHE A 298 25.11 -19.93 -38.86
CA PHE A 298 25.96 -18.89 -38.31
C PHE A 298 26.49 -18.00 -39.46
N MET A 299 26.18 -16.71 -39.40
CA MET A 299 26.48 -15.74 -40.47
C MET A 299 27.39 -14.63 -39.96
N ASP A 300 28.33 -14.20 -40.78
CA ASP A 300 29.23 -13.06 -40.54
C ASP A 300 29.30 -12.19 -41.81
N LEU A 301 29.27 -10.86 -41.62
CA LEU A 301 29.26 -9.90 -42.69
C LEU A 301 30.68 -9.66 -43.24
N ASP A 302 30.89 -9.97 -44.50
CA ASP A 302 32.19 -9.78 -45.17
C ASP A 302 32.57 -8.31 -45.29
N GLY A 303 33.73 -7.93 -44.72
CA GLY A 303 34.26 -6.59 -44.85
C GLY A 303 33.59 -5.51 -43.99
N PHE A 304 32.75 -5.88 -43.01
CA PHE A 304 32.12 -4.91 -42.12
C PHE A 304 33.11 -4.01 -41.39
N LYS A 305 34.26 -4.56 -40.97
CA LYS A 305 35.35 -3.78 -40.37
C LYS A 305 35.80 -2.66 -41.29
N THR A 306 35.94 -2.92 -42.60
CA THR A 306 36.34 -1.91 -43.60
C THR A 306 35.32 -0.76 -43.68
N VAL A 307 34.01 -1.07 -43.52
CA VAL A 307 32.97 -0.05 -43.43
C VAL A 307 33.16 0.85 -42.23
N ASN A 308 33.42 0.23 -41.04
CA ASN A 308 33.69 0.99 -39.81
C ASN A 308 34.97 1.85 -39.93
N ASP A 309 36.04 1.30 -40.47
CA ASP A 309 37.31 2.01 -40.64
C ASP A 309 37.20 3.17 -41.64
N THR A 310 36.32 3.03 -42.64
CA THR A 310 36.15 4.05 -43.73
C THR A 310 35.14 5.12 -43.35
N TYR A 311 34.02 4.75 -42.73
CA TYR A 311 32.87 5.64 -42.55
C TYR A 311 32.54 5.90 -41.07
N GLY A 312 33.26 5.26 -40.14
CA GLY A 312 33.05 5.39 -38.72
C GLY A 312 31.96 4.45 -38.18
N HIS A 313 32.04 4.16 -36.87
CA HIS A 313 31.13 3.21 -36.16
C HIS A 313 29.66 3.58 -36.29
N GLY A 314 29.32 4.88 -36.30
CA GLY A 314 27.92 5.31 -36.45
C GLY A 314 27.29 4.92 -37.79
N VAL A 315 28.07 4.85 -38.90
CA VAL A 315 27.59 4.32 -40.18
C VAL A 315 27.49 2.80 -40.13
N GLY A 316 28.45 2.13 -39.50
CA GLY A 316 28.40 0.68 -39.28
C GLY A 316 27.20 0.24 -38.47
N ASP A 317 26.85 0.96 -37.39
CA ASP A 317 25.67 0.67 -36.57
C ASP A 317 24.38 0.77 -37.35
N ARG A 318 24.22 1.81 -38.19
CA ARG A 318 23.06 1.95 -39.08
C ARG A 318 23.02 0.87 -40.15
N LEU A 319 24.17 0.47 -40.69
CA LEU A 319 24.25 -0.64 -41.62
C LEU A 319 23.82 -1.96 -40.95
N LEU A 320 24.28 -2.25 -39.75
CA LEU A 320 23.85 -3.44 -38.98
C LEU A 320 22.34 -3.46 -38.75
N THR A 321 21.75 -2.31 -38.41
CA THR A 321 20.30 -2.20 -38.22
C THR A 321 19.55 -2.47 -39.52
N ALA A 322 20.03 -1.91 -40.64
CA ALA A 322 19.42 -2.11 -41.95
C ALA A 322 19.58 -3.57 -42.44
N VAL A 323 20.75 -4.18 -42.21
CA VAL A 323 20.99 -5.61 -42.49
C VAL A 323 20.02 -6.45 -41.68
N ALA A 324 19.93 -6.24 -40.37
CA ALA A 324 19.04 -6.97 -39.46
C ALA A 324 17.58 -6.94 -39.94
N THR A 325 17.09 -5.76 -40.31
CA THR A 325 15.71 -5.60 -40.83
C THR A 325 15.53 -6.40 -42.11
N ARG A 326 16.44 -6.28 -43.07
CA ARG A 326 16.36 -6.95 -44.36
C ARG A 326 16.44 -8.48 -44.24
N LEU A 327 17.31 -9.00 -43.37
CA LEU A 327 17.42 -10.43 -43.09
C LEU A 327 16.14 -10.96 -42.40
N ALA A 328 15.58 -10.21 -41.45
CA ALA A 328 14.36 -10.57 -40.76
C ALA A 328 13.14 -10.70 -41.70
N GLU A 329 13.07 -9.88 -42.78
CA GLU A 329 12.03 -9.95 -43.78
C GLU A 329 12.13 -11.21 -44.69
N ARG A 330 13.28 -11.85 -44.73
CA ARG A 330 13.57 -12.97 -45.64
C ARG A 330 13.68 -14.33 -44.93
N ILE A 331 13.73 -14.31 -43.59
CA ILE A 331 14.03 -15.55 -42.82
C ILE A 331 12.81 -16.48 -42.66
N GLY A 332 11.61 -16.00 -42.97
CA GLY A 332 10.37 -16.77 -42.83
C GLY A 332 10.02 -17.08 -41.37
N ASP A 333 9.79 -18.35 -41.06
CA ASP A 333 9.47 -18.84 -39.71
C ASP A 333 10.70 -19.19 -38.84
N ALA A 334 11.92 -19.01 -39.37
CA ALA A 334 13.13 -19.15 -38.63
C ALA A 334 13.36 -17.95 -37.70
N ILE A 335 14.19 -18.13 -36.65
CA ILE A 335 14.49 -17.12 -35.65
C ILE A 335 15.84 -16.51 -35.96
N LEU A 336 15.88 -15.18 -36.14
CA LEU A 336 17.13 -14.46 -36.36
C LEU A 336 17.62 -13.87 -35.02
N ALA A 337 18.90 -14.07 -34.71
CA ALA A 337 19.59 -13.48 -33.59
C ALA A 337 20.87 -12.75 -34.03
N ARG A 338 21.27 -11.73 -33.28
CA ARG A 338 22.60 -11.14 -33.37
C ARG A 338 23.40 -11.51 -32.15
N VAL A 339 24.49 -12.23 -32.33
CA VAL A 339 25.29 -12.81 -31.24
C VAL A 339 26.50 -11.98 -30.82
N GLY A 340 26.95 -11.07 -31.69
CA GLY A 340 28.03 -10.11 -31.42
C GLY A 340 28.48 -9.39 -32.68
N GLY A 341 29.08 -8.23 -32.60
CA GLY A 341 29.68 -7.52 -33.70
C GLY A 341 28.84 -7.52 -35.00
N ASP A 342 29.37 -8.17 -36.01
CA ASP A 342 28.78 -8.41 -37.35
C ASP A 342 28.25 -9.84 -37.52
N GLU A 343 28.09 -10.60 -36.41
CA GLU A 343 27.66 -11.99 -36.40
C GLU A 343 26.17 -12.14 -36.16
N PHE A 344 25.49 -12.89 -37.02
CA PHE A 344 24.08 -13.25 -36.94
C PHE A 344 23.90 -14.76 -36.92
N VAL A 345 22.83 -15.23 -36.31
CA VAL A 345 22.47 -16.65 -36.28
C VAL A 345 21.01 -16.82 -36.69
N ALA A 346 20.79 -17.70 -37.66
CA ALA A 346 19.47 -18.16 -38.05
C ALA A 346 19.18 -19.53 -37.42
N LEU A 347 18.14 -19.63 -36.60
CA LEU A 347 17.69 -20.87 -35.98
C LEU A 347 16.43 -21.34 -36.70
N LEU A 348 16.46 -22.54 -37.23
CA LEU A 348 15.36 -23.19 -37.96
C LEU A 348 14.76 -24.29 -37.09
N PRO A 349 13.57 -24.06 -36.49
CA PRO A 349 12.91 -25.08 -35.68
C PRO A 349 12.43 -26.28 -36.53
N PRO A 350 12.13 -27.41 -35.89
CA PRO A 350 11.51 -28.54 -36.58
C PRO A 350 10.17 -28.18 -37.27
N PRO A 351 9.80 -28.85 -38.36
CA PRO A 351 10.59 -29.84 -39.09
C PRO A 351 11.66 -29.17 -39.95
N CYS A 352 12.89 -29.63 -39.90
CA CYS A 352 14.03 -29.06 -40.63
C CYS A 352 14.87 -30.14 -41.30
N ASP A 353 15.28 -29.86 -42.52
CA ASP A 353 16.17 -30.69 -43.32
C ASP A 353 17.26 -29.87 -44.03
N ALA A 354 18.17 -30.53 -44.68
CA ALA A 354 19.27 -29.86 -45.39
C ALA A 354 18.77 -28.94 -46.51
N ALA A 355 17.67 -29.26 -47.16
CA ALA A 355 17.10 -28.46 -48.26
C ALA A 355 16.53 -27.13 -47.68
N ARG A 356 15.80 -27.19 -46.55
CA ARG A 356 15.27 -26.00 -45.88
C ARG A 356 16.40 -25.11 -45.37
N VAL A 357 17.46 -25.69 -44.76
CA VAL A 357 18.63 -24.91 -44.33
C VAL A 357 19.29 -24.21 -45.53
N GLY A 358 19.50 -24.94 -46.63
CA GLY A 358 20.05 -24.36 -47.85
C GLY A 358 19.20 -23.23 -48.43
N SER A 359 17.88 -23.42 -48.51
CA SER A 359 16.95 -22.39 -49.00
C SER A 359 16.99 -21.11 -48.15
N VAL A 360 17.03 -21.24 -46.81
CA VAL A 360 17.15 -20.09 -45.90
C VAL A 360 18.51 -19.41 -46.08
N ALA A 361 19.62 -20.18 -46.15
CA ALA A 361 20.96 -19.64 -46.34
C ALA A 361 21.05 -18.84 -47.66
N GLU A 362 20.53 -19.39 -48.76
CA GLU A 362 20.47 -18.70 -50.06
C GLU A 362 19.60 -17.43 -49.99
N ALA A 363 18.45 -17.49 -49.34
CA ALA A 363 17.58 -16.30 -49.19
C ALA A 363 18.24 -15.18 -48.38
N LEU A 364 19.00 -15.52 -47.33
CA LEU A 364 19.75 -14.57 -46.49
C LEU A 364 20.91 -13.93 -47.30
N LEU A 365 21.65 -14.69 -48.09
CA LEU A 365 22.69 -14.15 -48.97
C LEU A 365 22.09 -13.24 -50.05
N ALA A 366 21.05 -13.70 -50.72
CA ALA A 366 20.34 -12.93 -51.78
C ALA A 366 19.73 -11.62 -51.20
N ALA A 367 19.39 -11.58 -49.91
CA ALA A 367 18.94 -10.36 -49.25
C ALA A 367 20.03 -9.26 -49.24
N LEU A 368 21.29 -9.63 -49.32
CA LEU A 368 22.44 -8.71 -49.32
C LEU A 368 23.00 -8.36 -50.70
N ASP A 369 22.49 -8.99 -51.77
CA ASP A 369 22.94 -8.71 -53.14
C ASP A 369 22.67 -7.25 -53.58
N GLU A 370 21.57 -6.67 -53.11
CA GLU A 370 21.27 -5.28 -53.40
C GLU A 370 21.92 -4.34 -52.36
N PRO A 371 22.54 -3.22 -52.86
CA PRO A 371 23.12 -2.25 -51.94
C PRO A 371 22.14 -1.75 -50.89
N ILE A 372 22.62 -1.59 -49.67
CA ILE A 372 21.86 -1.13 -48.51
C ILE A 372 21.94 0.40 -48.43
N ALA A 373 20.81 1.08 -48.40
CA ALA A 373 20.76 2.52 -48.18
C ALA A 373 21.01 2.84 -46.69
N VAL A 374 22.08 3.60 -46.44
CA VAL A 374 22.43 4.14 -45.13
C VAL A 374 22.67 5.63 -45.29
N ASP A 375 21.76 6.45 -44.76
CA ASP A 375 21.73 7.90 -45.05
C ASP A 375 21.71 8.19 -46.54
N GLU A 376 22.64 9.00 -47.04
CA GLU A 376 22.80 9.34 -48.46
C GLU A 376 23.68 8.34 -49.24
N ARG A 377 24.10 7.23 -48.60
CA ARG A 377 25.02 6.26 -49.18
C ARG A 377 24.33 4.97 -49.55
N ARG A 378 24.86 4.30 -50.56
CA ARG A 378 24.51 2.92 -50.89
C ARG A 378 25.75 2.04 -50.67
N LEU A 379 25.68 1.18 -49.66
CA LEU A 379 26.75 0.31 -49.25
C LEU A 379 26.48 -1.12 -49.71
N THR A 380 27.45 -1.73 -50.36
CA THR A 380 27.40 -3.15 -50.74
C THR A 380 28.13 -3.95 -49.64
N ILE A 381 27.47 -4.98 -49.15
CA ILE A 381 28.03 -5.89 -48.18
C ILE A 381 27.54 -7.30 -48.53
N SER A 382 28.41 -8.30 -48.30
CA SER A 382 28.04 -9.70 -48.44
C SER A 382 28.22 -10.41 -47.11
N ALA A 383 27.95 -11.70 -47.08
CA ALA A 383 28.13 -12.50 -45.87
C ALA A 383 28.62 -13.91 -46.21
N CYS A 384 29.22 -14.54 -45.22
CA CYS A 384 29.46 -15.97 -45.23
C CYS A 384 28.58 -16.65 -44.21
N ILE A 385 28.06 -17.88 -44.50
CA ILE A 385 27.20 -18.66 -43.63
C ILE A 385 27.77 -20.06 -43.46
N GLY A 386 27.99 -20.47 -42.20
CA GLY A 386 28.18 -21.86 -41.82
C GLY A 386 26.89 -22.43 -41.31
N ALA A 387 26.39 -23.49 -41.92
CA ALA A 387 25.13 -24.09 -41.58
C ALA A 387 25.28 -25.51 -41.05
N VAL A 388 24.40 -25.92 -40.16
CA VAL A 388 24.34 -27.29 -39.62
C VAL A 388 22.88 -27.75 -39.54
N VAL A 389 22.65 -29.03 -39.78
CA VAL A 389 21.36 -29.69 -39.53
C VAL A 389 21.62 -31.02 -38.84
N THR A 390 20.90 -31.26 -37.72
CA THR A 390 21.11 -32.45 -36.90
C THR A 390 19.81 -32.94 -36.31
N PRO A 391 19.68 -34.25 -35.97
CA PRO A 391 18.58 -34.72 -35.11
C PRO A 391 18.58 -33.97 -33.77
N VAL A 392 17.40 -33.77 -33.22
CA VAL A 392 17.23 -33.11 -31.92
C VAL A 392 17.72 -34.00 -30.77
N SER A 393 17.57 -35.33 -30.93
CA SER A 393 18.01 -36.32 -29.95
C SER A 393 19.52 -36.20 -29.65
N GLY A 394 19.86 -35.91 -28.40
CA GLY A 394 21.24 -35.72 -27.94
C GLY A 394 21.92 -34.40 -28.38
N ALA A 395 21.17 -33.50 -29.02
CA ALA A 395 21.68 -32.20 -29.36
C ALA A 395 21.90 -31.32 -28.12
N ASP A 396 22.92 -30.48 -28.19
CA ASP A 396 23.29 -29.50 -27.19
C ASP A 396 23.41 -28.12 -27.86
N ALA A 397 22.85 -27.09 -27.24
CA ALA A 397 22.74 -25.77 -27.86
C ALA A 397 24.10 -25.13 -28.15
N GLU A 398 25.07 -25.23 -27.22
CA GLU A 398 26.40 -24.64 -27.43
C GLU A 398 27.19 -25.42 -28.48
N LYS A 399 27.09 -26.75 -28.49
CA LYS A 399 27.75 -27.59 -29.49
C LYS A 399 27.20 -27.32 -30.92
N LEU A 400 25.91 -27.03 -31.04
CA LEU A 400 25.33 -26.65 -32.32
C LEU A 400 25.85 -25.32 -32.83
N LEU A 401 26.01 -24.33 -31.94
CA LEU A 401 26.60 -23.06 -32.27
C LEU A 401 28.07 -23.21 -32.71
N ASP A 402 28.84 -23.96 -31.96
CA ASP A 402 30.27 -24.29 -32.28
C ASP A 402 30.40 -24.99 -33.64
N ALA A 403 29.48 -25.93 -33.95
CA ALA A 403 29.48 -26.65 -35.21
C ALA A 403 29.15 -25.73 -36.41
N ALA A 404 28.20 -24.81 -36.23
CA ALA A 404 27.88 -23.83 -37.27
C ALA A 404 28.97 -22.79 -37.46
N ASP A 405 29.66 -22.35 -36.40
CA ASP A 405 30.82 -21.47 -36.46
C ASP A 405 32.03 -22.17 -37.19
N ALA A 406 32.27 -23.44 -36.92
CA ALA A 406 33.25 -24.21 -37.67
C ALA A 406 32.91 -24.31 -39.17
N GLY A 407 31.60 -24.39 -39.49
CA GLY A 407 31.13 -24.28 -40.87
C GLY A 407 31.38 -22.91 -41.49
N LEU A 408 31.19 -21.83 -40.73
CA LEU A 408 31.44 -20.45 -41.15
C LEU A 408 32.92 -20.22 -41.48
N TYR A 409 33.84 -20.76 -40.66
CA TYR A 409 35.25 -20.69 -40.95
C TYR A 409 35.59 -21.34 -42.29
N ARG A 410 34.96 -22.46 -42.66
CA ARG A 410 35.16 -23.12 -43.98
C ARG A 410 34.53 -22.28 -45.09
N ALA A 411 33.39 -21.66 -44.87
CA ALA A 411 32.77 -20.78 -45.84
C ALA A 411 33.69 -19.58 -46.18
N LYS A 412 34.22 -18.92 -45.15
CA LYS A 412 35.20 -17.81 -45.31
C LYS A 412 36.49 -18.22 -46.04
N ALA A 413 37.03 -19.40 -45.72
CA ALA A 413 38.24 -19.93 -46.41
C ALA A 413 37.99 -20.20 -47.88
N ALA A 414 36.76 -20.49 -48.29
CA ALA A 414 36.41 -20.74 -49.70
C ALA A 414 36.07 -19.45 -50.46
N GLY A 415 35.98 -18.28 -49.79
CA GLY A 415 35.77 -16.94 -50.39
C GLY A 415 34.50 -16.27 -49.86
N PRO A 416 34.25 -14.97 -50.20
CA PRO A 416 33.10 -14.21 -49.77
C PRO A 416 31.79 -14.67 -50.43
N ASN A 417 30.66 -14.22 -49.88
CA ASN A 417 29.29 -14.42 -50.39
C ASN A 417 28.95 -15.89 -50.65
N ARG A 418 29.05 -16.72 -49.63
CA ARG A 418 28.74 -18.17 -49.74
C ARG A 418 28.31 -18.80 -48.45
N TRP A 419 27.72 -19.97 -48.58
CA TRP A 419 27.36 -20.78 -47.44
C TRP A 419 27.92 -22.22 -47.56
N VAL A 420 28.12 -22.89 -46.45
CA VAL A 420 28.58 -24.28 -46.38
C VAL A 420 27.72 -25.02 -45.36
N LEU A 421 27.18 -26.18 -45.80
CA LEU A 421 26.53 -27.10 -44.87
C LEU A 421 27.58 -28.01 -44.24
N HIS A 422 27.73 -27.92 -42.94
CA HIS A 422 28.56 -28.80 -42.15
C HIS A 422 27.72 -29.93 -41.61
N SER A 423 27.94 -31.15 -42.12
CA SER A 423 27.31 -32.35 -41.55
C SER A 423 28.11 -32.83 -40.35
N VAL A 424 27.51 -32.69 -39.16
CA VAL A 424 28.11 -33.17 -37.89
C VAL A 424 27.24 -34.28 -37.35
N ASP A 425 27.89 -35.42 -37.05
CA ASP A 425 27.28 -36.48 -36.27
C ASP A 425 27.53 -36.15 -34.80
N ILE A 426 26.64 -35.31 -34.20
CA ILE A 426 26.78 -34.83 -32.84
C ILE A 426 26.57 -35.96 -31.82
N THR A 427 26.07 -37.14 -32.27
CA THR A 427 25.85 -38.32 -31.43
C THR A 427 27.13 -39.12 -31.20
N ALA A 428 28.10 -39.00 -32.09
CA ALA A 428 29.45 -39.58 -31.88
C ALA A 428 30.32 -38.54 -31.17
N GLY A 429 30.70 -38.78 -29.92
CA GLY A 429 31.63 -37.92 -29.18
C GLY A 429 32.83 -37.53 -30.01
N ILE A 430 33.30 -36.28 -29.89
CA ILE A 430 34.36 -35.63 -30.66
C ILE A 430 35.56 -36.55 -30.81
N GLY A 431 35.59 -37.29 -31.92
CA GLY A 431 36.79 -37.96 -32.41
C GLY A 431 37.43 -37.03 -33.43
N PHE A 432 38.51 -36.34 -33.10
CA PHE A 432 39.37 -35.65 -34.03
C PHE A 432 39.96 -36.71 -34.98
N SER A 433 39.41 -36.90 -36.12
CA SER A 433 40.13 -37.53 -37.24
C SER A 433 40.74 -36.42 -38.06
N ASP A 434 42.07 -36.27 -37.86
CA ASP A 434 42.96 -35.49 -38.67
C ASP A 434 42.99 -36.09 -40.11
N PRO A 435 42.61 -35.38 -41.17
CA PRO A 435 42.86 -35.87 -42.51
C PRO A 435 44.26 -35.42 -42.91
N ARG A 436 45.14 -36.43 -43.01
CA ARG A 436 46.43 -36.28 -43.72
C ARG A 436 46.22 -35.90 -45.19
#